data_af875039f6580be5ae219bda10c5a699
#
_entry.id   af875039f6580be5ae219bda10c5a699
#
_cell.length_a   1.000
_cell.length_b   1.000
_cell.length_c   1.000
_cell.angle_alpha   90.00
_cell.angle_beta   90.00
_cell.angle_gamma   90.00
#
_symmetry.space_group_name_H-M   'P 1'
#
loop_
_entity.id
_entity.type
_entity.pdbx_description
1 polymer ?
#
loop_
_entity_poly.entity_id
_entity_poly.type
_entity_poly.pdbx_seq_one_letter_code
_entity_poly.pdbx_strand_id
1 'polypeptide(L)'
;MTKLSNGPKNSITDIDGFLVGNAHDDHIKSGATVLTRSTSFRASVSILGGAPGTKETELLSPDKIVENIDGIVLAGGSAFGLDASSGVMDCLRGQNRGFDTGAIKVPIVPSAILFDLKNGGFKEWSINPYRELGQNAFLKVSDDFEIGSSGAGCGATTSVVKGGLGTSSIFYGHRIKVGAIVAVNSVGSPC
;
A
#
# COMPACT_ATOMS: atom_id res chain seq x y z
N MET A 1 -28.80 6.26 -21.03
CA MET A 1 -27.95 5.13 -20.61
C MET A 1 -26.81 5.68 -19.79
N THR A 2 -26.58 5.17 -18.60
CA THR A 2 -25.46 5.58 -17.74
C THR A 2 -24.16 5.04 -18.37
N LYS A 3 -23.23 5.93 -18.70
CA LYS A 3 -22.00 5.60 -19.42
C LYS A 3 -20.87 5.33 -18.43
N LEU A 4 -20.04 4.31 -18.72
CA LEU A 4 -18.76 4.11 -18.10
C LEU A 4 -17.74 5.11 -18.65
N SER A 5 -16.92 5.69 -17.80
CA SER A 5 -15.81 6.59 -18.18
C SER A 5 -14.66 6.43 -17.21
N ASN A 6 -13.45 6.69 -17.65
CA ASN A 6 -12.33 6.81 -16.74
C ASN A 6 -12.50 8.03 -15.83
N GLY A 7 -11.96 7.97 -14.63
CA GLY A 7 -11.82 9.14 -13.78
C GLY A 7 -10.81 10.15 -14.38
N PRO A 8 -10.81 11.40 -13.91
CA PRO A 8 -10.00 12.48 -14.49
C PRO A 8 -8.50 12.20 -14.52
N LYS A 9 -7.96 11.55 -13.49
CA LYS A 9 -6.54 11.17 -13.39
C LYS A 9 -6.30 9.71 -13.80
N ASN A 10 -7.38 8.94 -14.01
CA ASN A 10 -7.32 7.49 -14.14
C ASN A 10 -6.51 6.84 -13.01
N SER A 11 -6.75 7.24 -11.79
CA SER A 11 -6.00 6.89 -10.59
C SER A 11 -6.92 6.55 -9.43
N ILE A 12 -6.43 5.76 -8.47
CA ILE A 12 -7.15 5.52 -7.21
C ILE A 12 -7.46 6.83 -6.47
N THR A 13 -6.68 7.86 -6.68
CA THR A 13 -6.89 9.19 -6.09
C THR A 13 -8.06 9.98 -6.70
N ASP A 14 -8.70 9.46 -7.75
CA ASP A 14 -10.01 9.95 -8.21
C ASP A 14 -11.15 9.58 -7.24
N ILE A 15 -10.88 8.68 -6.31
CA ILE A 15 -11.80 8.36 -5.22
C ILE A 15 -11.58 9.36 -4.10
N ASP A 16 -12.62 10.10 -3.77
CA ASP A 16 -12.58 11.27 -2.90
C ASP A 16 -11.85 11.00 -1.58
N GLY A 17 -10.83 11.79 -1.32
CA GLY A 17 -10.05 11.83 -0.08
C GLY A 17 -8.95 10.78 0.03
N PHE A 18 -8.81 9.84 -0.93
CA PHE A 18 -7.64 8.95 -0.94
C PHE A 18 -6.39 9.65 -1.43
N LEU A 19 -5.30 9.39 -0.72
CA LEU A 19 -3.96 9.87 -1.01
C LEU A 19 -3.01 8.68 -1.06
N VAL A 20 -2.00 8.76 -1.93
CA VAL A 20 -0.95 7.75 -2.06
C VAL A 20 0.41 8.38 -1.88
N GLY A 21 1.28 7.71 -1.14
CA GLY A 21 2.67 8.13 -1.01
C GLY A 21 3.63 6.98 -1.27
N ASN A 22 4.74 7.28 -1.90
CA ASN A 22 5.78 6.34 -2.26
C ASN A 22 7.12 6.73 -1.65
N ALA A 23 7.85 5.73 -1.17
CA ALA A 23 9.28 5.85 -0.88
C ALA A 23 10.00 4.59 -1.34
N HIS A 24 11.17 4.76 -1.90
CA HIS A 24 12.04 3.66 -2.33
C HIS A 24 13.50 4.04 -2.13
N ASP A 25 14.34 3.03 -2.13
CA ASP A 25 15.78 3.15 -2.08
C ASP A 25 16.38 2.31 -3.22
N ASP A 26 17.04 2.99 -4.16
CA ASP A 26 17.62 2.39 -5.36
C ASP A 26 18.82 1.49 -5.04
N HIS A 27 19.51 1.71 -3.92
CA HIS A 27 20.61 0.87 -3.50
C HIS A 27 20.12 -0.51 -3.06
N ILE A 28 19.05 -0.56 -2.27
CA ILE A 28 18.43 -1.83 -1.89
C ILE A 28 17.42 -2.34 -2.95
N LYS A 29 17.07 -1.53 -3.96
CA LYS A 29 16.08 -1.81 -4.99
C LYS A 29 14.77 -2.32 -4.39
N SER A 30 14.22 -1.56 -3.47
CA SER A 30 12.97 -1.89 -2.79
C SER A 30 12.29 -0.63 -2.28
N GLY A 31 11.03 -0.72 -1.86
CA GLY A 31 10.29 0.43 -1.37
C GLY A 31 8.95 0.09 -0.76
N ALA A 32 8.22 1.13 -0.35
CA ALA A 32 6.90 1.05 0.23
C ALA A 32 5.95 2.06 -0.42
N THR A 33 4.70 1.66 -0.54
CA THR A 33 3.56 2.49 -0.99
C THR A 33 2.52 2.51 0.10
N VAL A 34 2.04 3.69 0.45
CA VAL A 34 1.00 3.92 1.45
C VAL A 34 -0.23 4.47 0.78
N LEU A 35 -1.38 3.87 1.03
CA LEU A 35 -2.71 4.41 0.71
C LEU A 35 -3.38 4.85 2.01
N THR A 36 -3.81 6.09 2.11
CA THR A 36 -4.48 6.64 3.32
C THR A 36 -5.52 7.68 2.96
N ARG A 37 -6.27 8.12 3.95
CA ARG A 37 -7.19 9.27 3.90
C ARG A 37 -7.00 10.13 5.13
N SER A 38 -7.57 11.34 5.15
CA SER A 38 -7.63 12.18 6.34
C SER A 38 -8.48 11.58 7.48
N THR A 39 -9.45 10.73 7.13
CA THR A 39 -10.32 9.98 8.06
C THR A 39 -10.12 8.48 7.86
N SER A 40 -10.38 7.70 8.89
CA SER A 40 -10.41 6.23 8.78
C SER A 40 -11.50 5.77 7.80
N PHE A 41 -11.34 4.58 7.25
CA PHE A 41 -12.25 4.01 6.25
C PHE A 41 -12.41 2.50 6.44
N ARG A 42 -13.52 1.98 5.96
CA ARG A 42 -13.79 0.52 5.99
C ARG A 42 -12.93 -0.21 4.98
N ALA A 43 -12.49 -1.40 5.37
CA ALA A 43 -11.72 -2.29 4.52
C ALA A 43 -12.15 -3.75 4.71
N SER A 44 -11.83 -4.55 3.71
CA SER A 44 -11.98 -5.99 3.74
C SER A 44 -10.80 -6.61 3.00
N VAL A 45 -10.54 -7.90 3.19
CA VAL A 45 -9.41 -8.60 2.61
C VAL A 45 -9.82 -9.96 2.05
N SER A 46 -9.16 -10.33 0.95
CA SER A 46 -9.13 -11.72 0.47
C SER A 46 -7.67 -12.10 0.25
N ILE A 47 -7.22 -13.17 0.89
CA ILE A 47 -5.84 -13.65 0.84
C ILE A 47 -5.82 -14.94 0.03
N LEU A 48 -5.11 -14.91 -1.10
CA LEU A 48 -4.99 -16.04 -2.02
C LEU A 48 -3.52 -16.36 -2.27
N GLY A 49 -3.26 -17.57 -2.73
CA GLY A 49 -1.91 -18.05 -3.03
C GLY A 49 -1.25 -18.77 -1.86
N GLY A 50 -0.09 -19.38 -2.14
CA GLY A 50 0.59 -20.31 -1.23
C GLY A 50 1.56 -19.67 -0.23
N ALA A 51 1.89 -18.39 -0.38
CA ALA A 51 2.88 -17.71 0.47
C ALA A 51 2.45 -16.26 0.79
N PRO A 52 1.31 -16.06 1.44
CA PRO A 52 0.86 -14.72 1.79
C PRO A 52 1.79 -14.11 2.86
N GLY A 53 2.18 -12.85 2.64
CA GLY A 53 2.89 -12.05 3.63
C GLY A 53 2.05 -10.83 3.96
N THR A 54 1.33 -10.87 5.07
CA THR A 54 0.37 -9.84 5.48
C THR A 54 0.46 -9.55 6.97
N LYS A 55 -0.01 -8.38 7.38
CA LYS A 55 -0.09 -7.95 8.78
C LYS A 55 -1.44 -7.28 9.03
N GLU A 56 -2.07 -7.54 10.19
CA GLU A 56 -3.36 -6.99 10.63
C GLU A 56 -4.55 -7.32 9.70
N THR A 57 -4.48 -8.41 8.93
CA THR A 57 -5.50 -8.76 7.96
C THR A 57 -6.69 -9.48 8.57
N GLU A 58 -6.51 -10.24 9.67
CA GLU A 58 -7.60 -10.88 10.41
C GLU A 58 -8.60 -9.87 10.97
N LEU A 59 -8.11 -8.67 11.31
CA LEU A 59 -8.94 -7.57 11.81
C LEU A 59 -9.97 -7.09 10.77
N LEU A 60 -9.72 -7.34 9.48
CA LEU A 60 -10.62 -6.92 8.40
C LEU A 60 -11.81 -7.84 8.18
N SER A 61 -11.94 -8.91 8.96
CA SER A 61 -13.10 -9.79 8.92
C SER A 61 -14.33 -9.06 9.47
N PRO A 62 -15.52 -9.24 8.87
CA PRO A 62 -16.71 -8.46 9.21
C PRO A 62 -17.28 -8.73 10.63
N ASP A 63 -16.80 -9.77 11.30
CA ASP A 63 -17.13 -10.14 12.68
C ASP A 63 -16.27 -9.44 13.75
N LYS A 64 -15.33 -8.58 13.33
CA LYS A 64 -14.42 -7.88 14.25
C LYS A 64 -14.95 -6.55 14.72
N ILE A 65 -14.51 -6.14 15.92
CA ILE A 65 -15.01 -4.92 16.59
C ILE A 65 -14.52 -3.64 15.90
N VAL A 66 -13.29 -3.65 15.37
CA VAL A 66 -12.71 -2.48 14.72
C VAL A 66 -13.13 -2.45 13.25
N GLU A 67 -14.04 -1.54 12.92
CA GLU A 67 -14.65 -1.46 11.59
C GLU A 67 -13.81 -0.67 10.57
N ASN A 68 -12.91 0.19 11.04
CA ASN A 68 -12.19 1.13 10.19
C ASN A 68 -10.68 1.00 10.36
N ILE A 69 -9.96 1.30 9.29
CA ILE A 69 -8.51 1.37 9.24
C ILE A 69 -8.03 2.78 8.89
N ASP A 70 -6.76 3.10 9.13
CA ASP A 70 -6.18 4.41 8.89
C ASP A 70 -5.32 4.46 7.62
N GLY A 71 -4.91 3.32 7.12
CA GLY A 71 -4.13 3.19 5.89
C GLY A 71 -3.88 1.76 5.49
N ILE A 72 -3.39 1.56 4.28
CA ILE A 72 -2.93 0.27 3.76
C ILE A 72 -1.50 0.47 3.26
N VAL A 73 -0.63 -0.51 3.50
CA VAL A 73 0.76 -0.49 3.04
C VAL A 73 1.03 -1.67 2.13
N LEU A 74 1.63 -1.38 0.97
CA LEU A 74 2.30 -2.35 0.12
C LEU A 74 3.81 -2.13 0.24
N ALA A 75 4.60 -3.16 0.42
CA ALA A 75 6.05 -3.02 0.54
C ALA A 75 6.80 -4.18 -0.11
N GLY A 76 7.99 -3.92 -0.64
CA GLY A 76 8.94 -4.95 -0.99
C GLY A 76 9.49 -5.66 0.27
N GLY A 77 10.56 -6.44 0.10
CA GLY A 77 11.32 -7.01 1.22
C GLY A 77 10.75 -8.26 1.85
N SER A 78 9.73 -8.88 1.25
CA SER A 78 9.10 -10.05 1.85
C SER A 78 8.65 -9.75 3.30
N ALA A 79 8.76 -10.67 4.23
CA ALA A 79 8.33 -10.48 5.62
C ALA A 79 8.97 -9.26 6.31
N PHE A 80 10.18 -8.86 5.92
CA PHE A 80 10.81 -7.63 6.44
C PHE A 80 10.02 -6.37 6.09
N GLY A 81 9.38 -6.36 4.92
CA GLY A 81 8.55 -5.25 4.44
C GLY A 81 7.30 -4.98 5.28
N LEU A 82 6.84 -5.95 6.07
CA LEU A 82 5.72 -5.76 7.00
C LEU A 82 5.99 -4.66 8.03
N ASP A 83 7.26 -4.35 8.29
CA ASP A 83 7.63 -3.28 9.22
C ASP A 83 7.37 -1.86 8.66
N ALA A 84 7.16 -1.73 7.37
CA ALA A 84 6.76 -0.45 6.78
C ALA A 84 5.45 0.09 7.38
N SER A 85 4.50 -0.80 7.69
CA SER A 85 3.25 -0.39 8.36
C SER A 85 3.49 0.15 9.76
N SER A 86 4.51 -0.34 10.48
CA SER A 86 4.90 0.19 11.79
C SER A 86 5.38 1.65 11.69
N GLY A 87 6.14 1.97 10.63
CA GLY A 87 6.55 3.35 10.36
C GLY A 87 5.38 4.28 10.08
N VAL A 88 4.39 3.81 9.32
CA VAL A 88 3.14 4.56 9.07
C VAL A 88 2.35 4.77 10.36
N MET A 89 2.27 3.75 11.22
CA MET A 89 1.61 3.85 12.53
C MET A 89 2.26 4.92 13.42
N ASP A 90 3.59 5.04 13.41
CA ASP A 90 4.29 6.09 14.16
C ASP A 90 3.87 7.49 13.70
N CYS A 91 3.79 7.71 12.38
CA CYS A 91 3.35 8.97 11.80
C CYS A 91 1.90 9.30 12.16
N LEU A 92 1.00 8.33 12.01
CA LEU A 92 -0.41 8.47 12.36
C LEU A 92 -0.61 8.76 13.85
N ARG A 93 0.13 8.08 14.71
CA ARG A 93 0.13 8.33 16.16
C ARG A 93 0.56 9.77 16.46
N GLY A 94 1.60 10.27 15.78
CA GLY A 94 2.04 11.67 15.90
C GLY A 94 0.96 12.68 15.51
N GLN A 95 0.04 12.28 14.62
CA GLN A 95 -1.12 13.06 14.21
C GLN A 95 -2.37 12.82 15.09
N ASN A 96 -2.25 12.07 16.18
CA ASN A 96 -3.35 11.66 17.05
C ASN A 96 -4.50 10.96 16.29
N ARG A 97 -4.15 10.10 15.33
CA ARG A 97 -5.06 9.30 14.50
C ARG A 97 -5.03 7.83 14.94
N GLY A 98 -6.15 7.14 14.76
CA GLY A 98 -6.30 5.73 15.08
C GLY A 98 -7.62 5.42 15.79
N PHE A 99 -7.80 4.14 16.09
CA PHE A 99 -8.90 3.63 16.92
C PHE A 99 -8.77 4.16 18.36
N ASP A 100 -9.81 4.79 18.87
CA ASP A 100 -9.82 5.40 20.21
C ASP A 100 -10.08 4.32 21.27
N THR A 101 -9.10 4.10 22.14
CA THR A 101 -9.22 3.18 23.29
C THR A 101 -9.69 3.87 24.58
N GLY A 102 -9.98 5.16 24.53
CA GLY A 102 -10.27 6.00 25.68
C GLY A 102 -8.99 6.48 26.44
N ALA A 103 -7.85 5.85 26.22
CA ALA A 103 -6.56 6.23 26.79
C ALA A 103 -5.62 6.81 25.72
N ILE A 104 -5.49 6.11 24.61
CA ILE A 104 -4.69 6.52 23.45
C ILE A 104 -5.38 6.08 22.18
N LYS A 105 -5.02 6.70 21.06
CA LYS A 105 -5.41 6.22 19.73
C LYS A 105 -4.39 5.25 19.17
N VAL A 106 -4.88 4.13 18.65
CA VAL A 106 -4.07 3.06 18.07
C VAL A 106 -4.32 3.04 16.55
N PRO A 107 -3.36 3.46 15.72
CA PRO A 107 -3.51 3.40 14.27
C PRO A 107 -3.61 1.95 13.78
N ILE A 108 -4.54 1.69 12.89
CA ILE A 108 -4.74 0.38 12.27
C ILE A 108 -4.29 0.46 10.82
N VAL A 109 -3.19 -0.25 10.49
CA VAL A 109 -2.53 -0.16 9.19
C VAL A 109 -2.20 -1.56 8.67
N PRO A 110 -3.18 -2.24 8.04
CA PRO A 110 -2.93 -3.51 7.37
C PRO A 110 -1.88 -3.36 6.27
N SER A 111 -1.11 -4.43 6.06
CA SER A 111 -0.10 -4.44 5.02
C SER A 111 0.02 -5.78 4.30
N ALA A 112 0.51 -5.71 3.06
CA ALA A 112 0.89 -6.86 2.26
C ALA A 112 2.25 -6.60 1.59
N ILE A 113 3.00 -7.70 1.35
CA ILE A 113 4.36 -7.61 0.81
C ILE A 113 4.49 -8.18 -0.59
N LEU A 114 5.58 -7.76 -1.22
CA LEU A 114 6.16 -8.29 -2.44
C LEU A 114 7.48 -8.98 -2.11
N PHE A 115 7.82 -10.02 -2.87
CA PHE A 115 9.12 -10.67 -2.78
C PHE A 115 10.06 -10.08 -3.82
N ASP A 116 10.97 -9.21 -3.39
CA ASP A 116 11.96 -8.54 -4.23
C ASP A 116 13.42 -8.73 -3.75
N LEU A 117 13.65 -9.72 -2.89
CA LEU A 117 14.96 -9.96 -2.26
C LEU A 117 16.03 -10.49 -3.25
N LYS A 118 15.63 -10.99 -4.41
CA LYS A 118 16.54 -11.55 -5.42
C LYS A 118 16.78 -10.63 -6.62
N ASN A 119 16.44 -9.36 -6.54
CA ASN A 119 16.49 -8.41 -7.66
C ASN A 119 17.85 -7.73 -7.86
N GLY A 120 18.90 -8.16 -7.15
CA GLY A 120 20.27 -7.63 -7.28
C GLY A 120 20.53 -6.33 -6.52
N GLY A 121 19.62 -5.84 -5.69
CA GLY A 121 19.86 -4.75 -4.75
C GLY A 121 20.61 -5.22 -3.50
N PHE A 122 21.24 -4.29 -2.78
CA PHE A 122 21.92 -4.57 -1.52
C PHE A 122 20.94 -5.08 -0.46
N LYS A 123 21.21 -6.23 0.15
CA LYS A 123 20.32 -6.87 1.14
C LYS A 123 21.03 -7.20 2.46
N GLU A 124 22.27 -6.76 2.64
CA GLU A 124 23.08 -7.02 3.84
C GLU A 124 22.96 -5.88 4.87
N TRP A 125 21.75 -5.32 5.02
CA TRP A 125 21.49 -4.29 6.02
C TRP A 125 21.47 -4.88 7.43
N SER A 126 22.05 -4.18 8.40
CA SER A 126 22.02 -4.55 9.82
C SER A 126 20.73 -4.10 10.53
N ILE A 127 20.08 -3.05 10.02
CA ILE A 127 18.82 -2.51 10.51
C ILE A 127 17.80 -2.62 9.37
N ASN A 128 16.60 -3.12 9.69
CA ASN A 128 15.51 -3.24 8.74
C ASN A 128 15.11 -1.85 8.19
N PRO A 129 15.26 -1.58 6.87
CA PRO A 129 15.00 -0.25 6.31
C PRO A 129 13.52 0.05 6.11
N TYR A 130 12.64 -0.94 6.20
CA TYR A 130 11.25 -0.78 5.77
C TYR A 130 10.42 0.12 6.69
N ARG A 131 10.74 0.18 8.01
CA ARG A 131 10.07 1.11 8.90
C ARG A 131 10.27 2.57 8.45
N GLU A 132 11.50 2.94 8.13
CA GLU A 132 11.84 4.27 7.62
C GLU A 132 11.21 4.51 6.23
N LEU A 133 11.22 3.52 5.35
CA LEU A 133 10.56 3.61 4.04
C LEU A 133 9.05 3.83 4.21
N GLY A 134 8.40 3.19 5.16
CA GLY A 134 6.99 3.42 5.48
C GLY A 134 6.72 4.84 5.97
N GLN A 135 7.55 5.37 6.87
CA GLN A 135 7.47 6.76 7.34
C GLN A 135 7.63 7.75 6.17
N ASN A 136 8.68 7.56 5.37
CA ASN A 136 8.99 8.43 4.24
C ASN A 136 7.88 8.39 3.17
N ALA A 137 7.28 7.24 2.93
CA ALA A 137 6.13 7.11 2.04
C ALA A 137 4.91 7.88 2.59
N PHE A 138 4.61 7.72 3.88
CA PHE A 138 3.50 8.43 4.51
C PHE A 138 3.68 9.95 4.48
N LEU A 139 4.89 10.46 4.67
CA LEU A 139 5.17 11.90 4.63
C LEU A 139 5.04 12.50 3.22
N LYS A 140 5.04 11.67 2.18
CA LYS A 140 4.89 12.07 0.77
C LYS A 140 3.50 11.81 0.19
N VAL A 141 2.48 11.54 1.03
CA VAL A 141 1.13 11.27 0.51
C VAL A 141 0.57 12.47 -0.24
N SER A 142 0.06 12.20 -1.43
CA SER A 142 -0.49 13.19 -2.34
C SER A 142 -1.62 12.57 -3.18
N ASP A 143 -2.39 13.39 -3.85
CA ASP A 143 -3.37 12.99 -4.86
C ASP A 143 -2.73 12.81 -6.26
N ASP A 144 -1.44 13.14 -6.38
CA ASP A 144 -0.59 12.88 -7.54
C ASP A 144 0.67 12.12 -7.07
N PHE A 145 0.93 10.95 -7.67
CA PHE A 145 2.01 10.06 -7.25
C PHE A 145 2.58 9.29 -8.44
N GLU A 146 3.83 8.90 -8.33
CA GLU A 146 4.53 8.14 -9.35
C GLU A 146 4.07 6.67 -9.38
N ILE A 147 4.01 6.09 -10.59
CA ILE A 147 3.75 4.66 -10.85
C ILE A 147 4.97 3.99 -11.46
N GLY A 148 4.87 2.71 -11.77
CA GLY A 148 5.96 1.92 -12.34
C GLY A 148 6.99 1.52 -11.29
N SER A 149 8.23 1.94 -11.46
CA SER A 149 9.34 1.59 -10.56
C SER A 149 9.42 2.48 -9.32
N SER A 150 8.30 2.84 -8.73
CA SER A 150 8.22 3.70 -7.55
C SER A 150 7.58 2.97 -6.38
N GLY A 151 7.91 3.36 -5.15
CA GLY A 151 7.37 2.76 -3.94
C GLY A 151 7.54 1.24 -3.90
N ALA A 152 6.48 0.51 -3.58
CA ALA A 152 6.47 -0.95 -3.57
C ALA A 152 6.80 -1.56 -4.95
N GLY A 153 6.57 -0.82 -6.04
CA GLY A 153 6.92 -1.24 -7.39
C GLY A 153 8.40 -1.16 -7.72
N CYS A 154 9.21 -0.48 -6.91
CA CYS A 154 10.64 -0.24 -7.20
C CYS A 154 11.42 -1.54 -7.43
N GLY A 155 11.28 -2.50 -6.53
CA GLY A 155 11.97 -3.79 -6.60
C GLY A 155 11.19 -4.90 -7.29
N ALA A 156 9.95 -4.66 -7.66
CA ALA A 156 9.05 -5.68 -8.18
C ALA A 156 9.52 -6.26 -9.51
N THR A 157 9.47 -7.59 -9.62
CA THR A 157 9.80 -8.34 -10.84
C THR A 157 8.75 -9.42 -11.08
N THR A 158 8.58 -9.78 -12.33
CA THR A 158 7.93 -11.03 -12.75
C THR A 158 8.97 -12.03 -13.20
N SER A 159 8.60 -13.16 -13.78
CA SER A 159 9.57 -14.16 -14.24
C SER A 159 10.55 -13.63 -15.29
N VAL A 160 10.11 -12.76 -16.19
CA VAL A 160 10.89 -12.35 -17.38
C VAL A 160 10.95 -10.84 -17.57
N VAL A 161 10.10 -10.07 -16.91
CA VAL A 161 10.07 -8.61 -17.04
C VAL A 161 9.99 -7.95 -15.67
N LYS A 162 10.29 -6.66 -15.63
CA LYS A 162 10.11 -5.85 -14.44
C LYS A 162 8.63 -5.74 -14.10
N GLY A 163 8.31 -5.89 -12.82
CA GLY A 163 7.01 -5.54 -12.28
C GLY A 163 6.88 -4.03 -12.05
N GLY A 164 5.97 -3.61 -11.20
CA GLY A 164 5.78 -2.20 -10.90
C GLY A 164 4.49 -1.90 -10.18
N LEU A 165 4.30 -0.62 -9.86
CA LEU A 165 3.09 -0.06 -9.30
C LEU A 165 2.21 0.49 -10.42
N GLY A 166 0.93 0.15 -10.42
CA GLY A 166 -0.06 0.67 -11.37
C GLY A 166 -1.30 1.20 -10.67
N THR A 167 -2.04 2.08 -11.34
CA THR A 167 -3.31 2.60 -10.84
C THR A 167 -4.27 2.84 -11.98
N SER A 168 -5.56 2.80 -11.68
CA SER A 168 -6.64 3.13 -12.63
C SER A 168 -7.91 3.46 -11.87
N SER A 169 -8.84 4.16 -12.53
CA SER A 169 -10.18 4.38 -12.03
C SER A 169 -11.22 4.32 -13.11
N ILE A 170 -12.44 3.95 -12.73
CA ILE A 170 -13.61 3.93 -13.61
C ILE A 170 -14.84 4.48 -12.87
N PHE A 171 -15.63 5.29 -13.56
CA PHE A 171 -16.85 5.89 -13.05
C PHE A 171 -18.07 5.34 -13.78
N TYR A 172 -19.09 4.99 -13.02
CA TYR A 172 -20.41 4.64 -13.56
C TYR A 172 -21.41 5.73 -13.18
N GLY A 173 -21.62 6.63 -14.13
CA GLY A 173 -22.37 7.87 -13.87
C GLY A 173 -21.69 8.74 -12.82
N HIS A 174 -22.50 9.41 -12.01
CA HIS A 174 -22.01 10.31 -10.93
C HIS A 174 -21.97 9.64 -9.54
N ARG A 175 -22.43 8.39 -9.44
CA ARG A 175 -22.69 7.75 -8.13
C ARG A 175 -21.68 6.69 -7.75
N ILE A 176 -21.13 5.97 -8.71
CA ILE A 176 -20.23 4.86 -8.44
C ILE A 176 -18.86 5.21 -9.01
N LYS A 177 -17.87 5.27 -8.14
CA LYS A 177 -16.47 5.44 -8.49
C LYS A 177 -15.71 4.22 -7.99
N VAL A 178 -14.90 3.60 -8.84
CA VAL A 178 -14.03 2.48 -8.48
C VAL A 178 -12.60 2.87 -8.84
N GLY A 179 -11.70 2.76 -7.87
CA GLY A 179 -10.27 2.98 -8.07
C GLY A 179 -9.50 1.72 -7.72
N ALA A 180 -8.39 1.50 -8.39
CA ALA A 180 -7.47 0.41 -8.12
C ALA A 180 -6.04 0.92 -8.02
N ILE A 181 -5.26 0.32 -7.11
CA ILE A 181 -3.79 0.41 -7.07
C ILE A 181 -3.26 -1.02 -6.97
N VAL A 182 -2.25 -1.34 -7.77
CA VAL A 182 -1.72 -2.70 -7.89
C VAL A 182 -0.20 -2.67 -7.91
N ALA A 183 0.41 -3.47 -7.05
CA ALA A 183 1.84 -3.77 -7.14
C ALA A 183 2.01 -5.16 -7.76
N VAL A 184 2.70 -5.24 -8.89
CA VAL A 184 2.82 -6.45 -9.72
C VAL A 184 4.16 -7.13 -9.47
N ASN A 185 4.10 -8.34 -8.87
CA ASN A 185 5.29 -9.17 -8.56
C ASN A 185 4.93 -10.66 -8.72
N SER A 186 4.38 -11.04 -9.85
CA SER A 186 3.90 -12.41 -10.07
C SER A 186 5.02 -13.39 -10.40
N VAL A 187 4.87 -14.63 -9.94
CA VAL A 187 5.61 -15.78 -10.48
C VAL A 187 4.91 -16.21 -11.75
N GLY A 188 5.45 -15.79 -12.89
CA GLY A 188 4.84 -16.00 -14.19
C GLY A 188 5.18 -14.83 -15.13
N SER A 189 4.80 -14.96 -16.41
CA SER A 189 4.97 -13.93 -17.41
C SER A 189 3.62 -13.37 -17.83
N PRO A 190 3.51 -12.06 -18.12
CA PRO A 190 2.29 -11.47 -18.69
C PRO A 190 2.14 -11.78 -20.19
N CYS A 191 3.13 -12.40 -20.82
CA CYS A 191 3.17 -12.79 -22.22
C CYS A 191 3.77 -14.17 -22.41
#